data_1e0d107ba3708d700fe77f4b018d6a36
#
_entry.id   1e0d107ba3708d700fe77f4b018d6a36
#
_cell.length_a   1.000
_cell.length_b   1.000
_cell.length_c   1.000
_cell.angle_alpha   90.00
_cell.angle_beta   90.00
_cell.angle_gamma   90.00
#
_symmetry.space_group_name_H-M   'P 1'
#
loop_
_entity.id
_entity.type
_entity.pdbx_description
1 polymer ?
#
loop_
_entity_poly.entity_id
_entity_poly.type
_entity_poly.pdbx_seq_one_letter_code
_entity_poly.pdbx_strand_id
1 'polypeptide(L)'
;MAAPPHRLGRSIRHAAIARTGSLAVASLGHVLAIRWLGAAGYGEYVIAEAWVFALGVLALWGNHLACFTLAEQERRALPATLLVSGVAIILALWCVQALAGLAAVAILPAAFLPDKLTLAIAGFAVLGLALYRYISELLRLAVSVELANYFSGRGTGFVSTALFGMLVVGFGCSPVGLDDARSLLLCYAVSQWAGAIIGLVLLAPVLREPKPVDGPTLSCAETCAALWERGRSIVSTQGLQLAMGNIDIWILGALASPVSVGIYGLAKRFANWLVVPAGLIGMSGLRQAVGEYLRGERVSRAFENEFRSAIRVSWYGTAAIVAAAAVVPLSWLAWAGGEAAAQSRAYFVALGLGQLLRLAFGNGGLILTAAGFEAENFRAFLCGSLIALVAAPSLIPWIDAWGAAAAFSLGTIAASLLVSRACSRRLGLDADLFRLWRAA
;
A
#
# COMPACT_ATOMS: atom_id res chain seq x y z
N MET A 1 8.27 -29.01 4.09
CA MET A 1 7.03 -29.73 3.69
C MET A 1 6.26 -28.86 2.72
N ALA A 2 6.06 -29.29 1.46
CA ALA A 2 5.23 -28.57 0.50
C ALA A 2 3.76 -28.68 0.90
N ALA A 3 3.07 -27.54 1.06
CA ALA A 3 1.63 -27.54 1.34
C ALA A 3 0.87 -28.20 0.17
N PRO A 4 -0.15 -29.01 0.43
CA PRO A 4 -0.90 -29.68 -0.61
C PRO A 4 -1.54 -28.63 -1.56
N PRO A 5 -1.58 -28.88 -2.88
CA PRO A 5 -1.99 -27.90 -3.90
C PRO A 5 -3.41 -27.33 -3.71
N HIS A 6 -4.30 -28.06 -3.05
CA HIS A 6 -5.66 -27.59 -2.72
C HIS A 6 -5.72 -26.40 -1.74
N ARG A 7 -4.72 -26.22 -0.89
CA ARG A 7 -4.69 -25.09 0.07
C ARG A 7 -4.28 -23.78 -0.62
N LEU A 8 -3.39 -23.84 -1.63
CA LEU A 8 -2.93 -22.64 -2.34
C LEU A 8 -4.06 -21.96 -3.12
N GLY A 9 -4.86 -22.73 -3.88
CA GLY A 9 -6.01 -22.21 -4.64
C GLY A 9 -7.09 -21.58 -3.73
N ARG A 10 -7.31 -22.16 -2.55
CA ARG A 10 -8.23 -21.59 -1.55
C ARG A 10 -7.73 -20.25 -1.01
N SER A 11 -6.46 -20.15 -0.65
CA SER A 11 -5.85 -18.90 -0.14
C SER A 11 -5.87 -17.78 -1.19
N ILE A 12 -5.58 -18.09 -2.47
CA ILE A 12 -5.65 -17.12 -3.58
C ILE A 12 -7.08 -16.61 -3.77
N ARG A 13 -8.09 -17.50 -3.71
CA ARG A 13 -9.50 -17.11 -3.81
C ARG A 13 -9.92 -16.19 -2.67
N HIS A 14 -9.56 -16.48 -1.42
CA HIS A 14 -9.83 -15.59 -0.28
C HIS A 14 -9.14 -14.24 -0.44
N ALA A 15 -7.89 -14.22 -0.88
CA ALA A 15 -7.16 -12.98 -1.14
C ALA A 15 -7.83 -12.14 -2.24
N ALA A 16 -8.29 -12.76 -3.32
CA ALA A 16 -9.00 -12.09 -4.41
C ALA A 16 -10.34 -11.51 -3.93
N ILE A 17 -11.14 -12.30 -3.22
CA ILE A 17 -12.43 -11.85 -2.65
C ILE A 17 -12.21 -10.69 -1.68
N ALA A 18 -11.28 -10.82 -0.74
CA ALA A 18 -10.99 -9.79 0.26
C ALA A 18 -10.54 -8.49 -0.42
N ARG A 19 -9.67 -8.56 -1.44
CA ARG A 19 -9.18 -7.38 -2.16
C ARG A 19 -10.25 -6.74 -3.02
N THR A 20 -11.02 -7.51 -3.78
CA THR A 20 -12.12 -6.98 -4.59
C THR A 20 -13.19 -6.32 -3.72
N GLY A 21 -13.57 -6.98 -2.62
CA GLY A 21 -14.49 -6.41 -1.65
C GLY A 21 -13.97 -5.13 -1.00
N SER A 22 -12.70 -5.12 -0.58
CA SER A 22 -12.03 -3.92 -0.05
C SER A 22 -12.07 -2.76 -1.05
N LEU A 23 -11.73 -3.04 -2.31
CA LEU A 23 -11.74 -2.04 -3.37
C LEU A 23 -13.14 -1.47 -3.60
N ALA A 24 -14.17 -2.31 -3.69
CA ALA A 24 -15.55 -1.88 -3.91
C ALA A 24 -16.06 -0.98 -2.77
N VAL A 25 -15.83 -1.39 -1.52
CA VAL A 25 -16.25 -0.61 -0.35
C VAL A 25 -15.46 0.70 -0.23
N ALA A 26 -14.14 0.65 -0.47
CA ALA A 26 -13.32 1.86 -0.47
C ALA A 26 -13.78 2.85 -1.53
N SER A 27 -14.11 2.37 -2.76
CA SER A 27 -14.63 3.21 -3.84
C SER A 27 -15.83 3.99 -3.40
N LEU A 28 -16.83 3.25 -2.92
CA LEU A 28 -18.10 3.84 -2.50
C LEU A 28 -17.86 4.84 -1.36
N GLY A 29 -17.07 4.47 -0.36
CA GLY A 29 -16.73 5.36 0.75
C GLY A 29 -16.08 6.67 0.29
N HIS A 30 -15.11 6.61 -0.63
CA HIS A 30 -14.44 7.82 -1.12
C HIS A 30 -15.29 8.65 -2.08
N VAL A 31 -16.14 8.02 -2.91
CA VAL A 31 -17.10 8.74 -3.76
C VAL A 31 -18.15 9.47 -2.91
N LEU A 32 -18.64 8.84 -1.86
CA LEU A 32 -19.57 9.50 -0.92
C LEU A 32 -18.87 10.60 -0.11
N ALA A 33 -17.63 10.36 0.33
CA ALA A 33 -16.85 11.36 1.06
C ALA A 33 -16.64 12.65 0.24
N ILE A 34 -16.24 12.55 -1.04
CA ILE A 34 -16.08 13.75 -1.89
C ILE A 34 -17.40 14.44 -2.17
N ARG A 35 -18.51 13.69 -2.21
CA ARG A 35 -19.86 14.27 -2.36
C ARG A 35 -20.24 15.13 -1.16
N TRP A 36 -19.97 14.66 0.07
CA TRP A 36 -20.38 15.35 1.29
C TRP A 36 -19.42 16.49 1.67
N LEU A 37 -18.12 16.26 1.54
CA LEU A 37 -17.09 17.25 1.90
C LEU A 37 -16.78 18.25 0.78
N GLY A 38 -17.24 18.00 -0.44
CA GLY A 38 -16.75 18.70 -1.62
C GLY A 38 -15.29 18.37 -1.94
N ALA A 39 -14.80 18.87 -3.08
CA ALA A 39 -13.45 18.60 -3.54
C ALA A 39 -12.37 19.16 -2.60
N ALA A 40 -12.59 20.34 -2.01
CA ALA A 40 -11.61 20.97 -1.12
C ALA A 40 -11.43 20.18 0.19
N GLY A 41 -12.50 19.90 0.92
CA GLY A 41 -12.44 19.14 2.16
C GLY A 41 -11.92 17.71 1.96
N TYR A 42 -12.32 17.08 0.86
CA TYR A 42 -11.76 15.77 0.49
C TYR A 42 -10.27 15.86 0.14
N GLY A 43 -9.81 16.95 -0.49
CA GLY A 43 -8.38 17.17 -0.79
C GLY A 43 -7.53 17.34 0.45
N GLU A 44 -7.99 18.08 1.44
CA GLU A 44 -7.34 18.19 2.75
C GLU A 44 -7.20 16.82 3.43
N TYR A 45 -8.26 16.01 3.39
CA TYR A 45 -8.21 14.62 3.89
C TYR A 45 -7.17 13.78 3.13
N VAL A 46 -7.10 13.87 1.81
CA VAL A 46 -6.16 13.10 0.99
C VAL A 46 -4.71 13.44 1.35
N ILE A 47 -4.40 14.72 1.57
CA ILE A 47 -3.08 15.18 2.03
C ILE A 47 -2.77 14.58 3.42
N ALA A 48 -3.70 14.74 4.36
CA ALA A 48 -3.54 14.25 5.73
C ALA A 48 -3.34 12.71 5.76
N GLU A 49 -4.15 11.97 5.01
CA GLU A 49 -4.04 10.51 4.91
C GLU A 49 -2.71 10.08 4.29
N ALA A 50 -2.20 10.79 3.27
CA ALA A 50 -0.89 10.49 2.67
C ALA A 50 0.24 10.65 3.69
N TRP A 51 0.18 11.65 4.57
CA TRP A 51 1.11 11.81 5.69
C TRP A 51 0.93 10.75 6.77
N VAL A 52 -0.31 10.45 7.17
CA VAL A 52 -0.60 9.36 8.13
C VAL A 52 -0.03 8.04 7.63
N PHE A 53 -0.19 7.76 6.35
CA PHE A 53 0.35 6.54 5.75
C PHE A 53 1.88 6.51 5.78
N ALA A 54 2.55 7.63 5.48
CA ALA A 54 4.00 7.75 5.52
C ALA A 54 4.55 7.54 6.93
N LEU A 55 4.00 8.27 7.89
CA LEU A 55 4.41 8.17 9.29
C LEU A 55 4.09 6.79 9.88
N GLY A 56 2.96 6.18 9.50
CA GLY A 56 2.58 4.82 9.91
C GLY A 56 3.56 3.75 9.43
N VAL A 57 4.07 3.86 8.20
CA VAL A 57 5.11 2.96 7.68
C VAL A 57 6.44 3.16 8.42
N LEU A 58 6.79 4.40 8.75
CA LEU A 58 7.98 4.69 9.57
C LEU A 58 7.83 4.16 10.99
N ALA A 59 6.66 4.33 11.63
CA ALA A 59 6.38 3.79 12.97
C ALA A 59 6.41 2.25 12.99
N LEU A 60 5.98 1.62 11.90
CA LEU A 60 5.98 0.17 11.75
C LEU A 60 7.39 -0.41 11.62
N TRP A 61 8.39 0.38 11.16
CA TRP A 61 9.80 0.00 11.01
C TRP A 61 10.06 -1.31 10.25
N GLY A 62 9.13 -1.72 9.39
CA GLY A 62 9.25 -3.00 8.69
C GLY A 62 8.97 -4.25 9.56
N ASN A 63 8.60 -4.08 10.83
CA ASN A 63 8.39 -5.17 11.80
C ASN A 63 7.39 -6.22 11.32
N HIS A 64 6.38 -5.83 10.55
CA HIS A 64 5.37 -6.72 9.99
C HIS A 64 5.95 -7.79 9.04
N LEU A 65 7.04 -7.51 8.34
CA LEU A 65 7.75 -8.51 7.52
C LEU A 65 8.89 -9.17 8.29
N ALA A 66 9.57 -8.42 9.17
CA ALA A 66 10.63 -8.95 10.00
C ALA A 66 10.14 -10.07 10.94
N CYS A 67 8.92 -9.93 11.51
CA CYS A 67 8.34 -10.96 12.37
C CYS A 67 8.10 -12.28 11.61
N PHE A 68 7.74 -12.21 10.32
CA PHE A 68 7.57 -13.38 9.48
C PHE A 68 8.89 -14.15 9.32
N THR A 69 9.97 -13.44 9.03
CA THR A 69 11.31 -14.03 8.89
C THR A 69 11.77 -14.71 10.18
N LEU A 70 11.57 -14.05 11.34
CA LEU A 70 11.94 -14.61 12.64
C LEU A 70 11.12 -15.84 13.02
N ALA A 71 9.81 -15.83 12.75
CA ALA A 71 8.94 -16.96 13.13
C ALA A 71 9.09 -18.16 12.20
N GLU A 72 9.15 -17.94 10.88
CA GLU A 72 9.13 -19.03 9.89
C GLU A 72 10.53 -19.59 9.60
N GLN A 73 11.54 -18.74 9.52
CA GLN A 73 12.90 -19.19 9.18
C GLN A 73 13.69 -19.65 10.38
N GLU A 74 13.63 -18.94 11.49
CA GLU A 74 14.43 -19.25 12.67
C GLU A 74 13.69 -20.07 13.71
N ARG A 75 12.34 -20.10 13.68
CA ARG A 75 11.48 -20.79 14.64
C ARG A 75 11.81 -20.52 16.11
N ARG A 76 12.35 -19.31 16.40
CA ARG A 76 12.88 -18.94 17.72
C ARG A 76 12.01 -17.98 18.51
N ALA A 77 10.98 -17.39 17.89
CA ALA A 77 10.17 -16.36 18.55
C ALA A 77 8.73 -16.84 18.74
N LEU A 78 8.24 -16.77 19.97
CA LEU A 78 6.85 -17.02 20.31
C LEU A 78 5.96 -15.86 19.79
N PRO A 79 4.70 -16.11 19.40
CA PRO A 79 3.77 -15.07 18.97
C PRO A 79 3.60 -13.96 20.01
N ALA A 80 3.58 -14.30 21.30
CA ALA A 80 3.47 -13.34 22.40
C ALA A 80 4.70 -12.43 22.49
N THR A 81 5.90 -12.99 22.36
CA THR A 81 7.15 -12.23 22.37
C THR A 81 7.24 -11.29 21.16
N LEU A 82 6.86 -11.78 19.97
CA LEU A 82 6.77 -10.94 18.76
C LEU A 82 5.79 -9.81 18.96
N LEU A 83 4.60 -10.08 19.50
CA LEU A 83 3.58 -9.04 19.74
C LEU A 83 4.11 -7.94 20.66
N VAL A 84 4.64 -8.32 21.83
CA VAL A 84 5.15 -7.35 22.82
C VAL A 84 6.31 -6.54 22.24
N SER A 85 7.29 -7.21 21.64
CA SER A 85 8.49 -6.54 21.09
C SER A 85 8.15 -5.61 19.92
N GLY A 86 7.30 -6.04 19.00
CA GLY A 86 6.91 -5.21 17.87
C GLY A 86 6.04 -4.02 18.27
N VAL A 87 5.10 -4.20 19.20
CA VAL A 87 4.30 -3.11 19.76
C VAL A 87 5.20 -2.11 20.50
N ALA A 88 6.19 -2.55 21.26
CA ALA A 88 7.15 -1.67 21.95
C ALA A 88 7.93 -0.79 20.96
N ILE A 89 8.41 -1.36 19.84
CA ILE A 89 9.09 -0.58 18.80
C ILE A 89 8.15 0.42 18.14
N ILE A 90 6.92 0.01 17.80
CA ILE A 90 5.91 0.89 17.19
C ILE A 90 5.60 2.06 18.12
N LEU A 91 5.38 1.81 19.42
CA LEU A 91 5.10 2.86 20.40
C LEU A 91 6.29 3.80 20.58
N ALA A 92 7.52 3.29 20.66
CA ALA A 92 8.71 4.12 20.78
C ALA A 92 8.87 5.07 19.58
N LEU A 93 8.73 4.54 18.34
CA LEU A 93 8.84 5.36 17.14
C LEU A 93 7.69 6.34 16.98
N TRP A 94 6.47 5.95 17.36
CA TRP A 94 5.32 6.85 17.39
C TRP A 94 5.53 7.98 18.41
N CYS A 95 6.05 7.70 19.60
CA CYS A 95 6.40 8.74 20.59
C CYS A 95 7.43 9.73 20.04
N VAL A 96 8.47 9.25 19.35
CA VAL A 96 9.46 10.11 18.68
C VAL A 96 8.81 11.02 17.64
N GLN A 97 7.91 10.48 16.81
CA GLN A 97 7.16 11.25 15.82
C GLN A 97 6.22 12.27 16.47
N ALA A 98 5.53 11.90 17.56
CA ALA A 98 4.67 12.80 18.31
C ALA A 98 5.46 13.96 18.94
N LEU A 99 6.63 13.67 19.53
CA LEU A 99 7.53 14.70 20.06
C LEU A 99 8.06 15.60 18.95
N ALA A 100 8.43 15.06 17.78
CA ALA A 100 8.85 15.84 16.64
C ALA A 100 7.71 16.74 16.12
N GLY A 101 6.47 16.23 16.09
CA GLY A 101 5.29 17.01 15.74
C GLY A 101 5.01 18.15 16.73
N LEU A 102 5.12 17.88 18.04
CA LEU A 102 4.99 18.92 19.07
C LEU A 102 6.10 19.99 18.97
N ALA A 103 7.33 19.58 18.71
CA ALA A 103 8.44 20.50 18.47
C ALA A 103 8.20 21.35 17.22
N ALA A 104 7.69 20.77 16.14
CA ALA A 104 7.32 21.51 14.93
C ALA A 104 6.24 22.57 15.22
N VAL A 105 5.21 22.23 16.02
CA VAL A 105 4.16 23.17 16.44
C VAL A 105 4.73 24.32 17.27
N ALA A 106 5.79 24.07 18.06
CA ALA A 106 6.43 25.10 18.89
C ALA A 106 7.37 26.04 18.09
N ILE A 107 7.94 25.54 16.99
CA ILE A 107 9.01 26.25 16.26
C ILE A 107 8.47 26.90 14.97
N LEU A 108 7.56 26.23 14.26
CA LEU A 108 7.07 26.70 12.96
C LEU A 108 5.89 27.66 13.10
N PRO A 109 5.78 28.67 12.22
CA PRO A 109 4.61 29.54 12.17
C PRO A 109 3.32 28.75 11.95
N ALA A 110 2.24 29.14 12.60
CA ALA A 110 0.95 28.47 12.51
C ALA A 110 0.41 28.35 11.06
N ALA A 111 0.83 29.25 10.16
CA ALA A 111 0.45 29.22 8.75
C ALA A 111 0.97 27.98 7.98
N PHE A 112 2.01 27.30 8.51
CA PHE A 112 2.60 26.12 7.89
C PHE A 112 2.13 24.80 8.51
N LEU A 113 1.32 24.85 9.55
CA LEU A 113 0.90 23.68 10.31
C LEU A 113 -0.61 23.49 10.23
N PRO A 114 -1.09 22.24 10.15
CA PRO A 114 -2.49 21.95 10.42
C PRO A 114 -2.82 22.35 11.86
N ASP A 115 -4.09 22.57 12.15
CA ASP A 115 -4.53 22.85 13.50
C ASP A 115 -4.24 21.68 14.46
N LYS A 116 -4.17 22.00 15.76
CA LYS A 116 -3.77 21.03 16.81
C LYS A 116 -4.66 19.79 16.86
N LEU A 117 -5.95 19.93 16.57
CA LEU A 117 -6.89 18.81 16.58
C LEU A 117 -6.64 17.86 15.40
N THR A 118 -6.41 18.40 14.19
CA THR A 118 -6.03 17.62 13.02
C THR A 118 -4.74 16.84 13.27
N LEU A 119 -3.73 17.47 13.89
CA LEU A 119 -2.48 16.78 14.25
C LEU A 119 -2.70 15.67 15.28
N ALA A 120 -3.55 15.88 16.27
CA ALA A 120 -3.87 14.86 17.27
C ALA A 120 -4.60 13.66 16.61
N ILE A 121 -5.60 13.91 15.75
CA ILE A 121 -6.31 12.86 15.02
C ILE A 121 -5.34 12.11 14.09
N ALA A 122 -4.46 12.82 13.38
CA ALA A 122 -3.45 12.21 12.51
C ALA A 122 -2.48 11.32 13.31
N GLY A 123 -1.99 11.79 14.46
CA GLY A 123 -1.14 10.99 15.37
C GLY A 123 -1.84 9.73 15.87
N PHE A 124 -3.12 9.84 16.22
CA PHE A 124 -3.96 8.70 16.60
C PHE A 124 -4.15 7.72 15.45
N ALA A 125 -4.36 8.22 14.22
CA ALA A 125 -4.46 7.40 13.01
C ALA A 125 -3.16 6.68 12.66
N VAL A 126 -1.99 7.34 12.82
CA VAL A 126 -0.65 6.75 12.59
C VAL A 126 -0.45 5.52 13.47
N LEU A 127 -0.74 5.63 14.77
CA LEU A 127 -0.58 4.52 15.70
C LEU A 127 -1.56 3.38 15.37
N GLY A 128 -2.83 3.70 15.12
CA GLY A 128 -3.84 2.72 14.73
C GLY A 128 -3.45 1.95 13.46
N LEU A 129 -2.98 2.64 12.43
CA LEU A 129 -2.51 2.05 11.18
C LEU A 129 -1.31 1.12 11.39
N ALA A 130 -0.30 1.56 12.16
CA ALA A 130 0.88 0.76 12.42
C ALA A 130 0.53 -0.53 13.19
N LEU A 131 -0.28 -0.41 14.24
CA LEU A 131 -0.75 -1.57 15.01
C LEU A 131 -1.61 -2.52 14.17
N TYR A 132 -2.58 -1.99 13.41
CA TYR A 132 -3.43 -2.79 12.54
C TYR A 132 -2.61 -3.63 11.57
N ARG A 133 -1.64 -3.02 10.90
CA ARG A 133 -0.75 -3.71 9.94
C ARG A 133 0.11 -4.75 10.62
N TYR A 134 0.66 -4.44 11.77
CA TYR A 134 1.47 -5.39 12.53
C TYR A 134 0.66 -6.61 12.97
N ILE A 135 -0.50 -6.38 13.56
CA ILE A 135 -1.41 -7.45 14.01
C ILE A 135 -1.89 -8.30 12.84
N SER A 136 -2.13 -7.70 11.66
CA SER A 136 -2.54 -8.46 10.46
C SER A 136 -1.51 -9.50 10.02
N GLU A 137 -0.22 -9.22 10.16
CA GLU A 137 0.83 -10.17 9.84
C GLU A 137 1.04 -11.21 10.96
N LEU A 138 0.84 -10.84 12.22
CA LEU A 138 0.80 -11.82 13.31
C LEU A 138 -0.37 -12.80 13.16
N LEU A 139 -1.54 -12.36 12.71
CA LEU A 139 -2.65 -13.25 12.36
C LEU A 139 -2.27 -14.23 11.26
N ARG A 140 -1.50 -13.80 10.27
CA ARG A 140 -1.00 -14.64 9.18
C ARG A 140 -0.07 -15.75 9.69
N LEU A 141 0.79 -15.40 10.64
CA LEU A 141 1.75 -16.34 11.25
C LEU A 141 1.08 -17.31 12.21
N ALA A 142 0.23 -16.79 13.10
CA ALA A 142 -0.23 -17.53 14.25
C ALA A 142 -1.59 -18.22 14.04
N VAL A 143 -2.48 -17.66 13.22
CA VAL A 143 -3.85 -18.16 13.03
C VAL A 143 -4.04 -18.79 11.66
N SER A 144 -4.19 -18.01 10.61
CA SER A 144 -4.28 -18.51 9.23
C SER A 144 -3.99 -17.43 8.18
N VAL A 145 -3.49 -17.88 7.03
CA VAL A 145 -3.24 -17.02 5.87
C VAL A 145 -4.55 -16.51 5.28
N GLU A 146 -5.60 -17.35 5.28
CA GLU A 146 -6.92 -17.01 4.75
C GLU A 146 -7.53 -15.85 5.53
N LEU A 147 -7.54 -15.94 6.87
CA LEU A 147 -8.06 -14.90 7.75
C LEU A 147 -7.26 -13.60 7.60
N ALA A 148 -5.94 -13.70 7.61
CA ALA A 148 -5.06 -12.54 7.46
C ALA A 148 -5.27 -11.78 6.14
N ASN A 149 -5.68 -12.46 5.07
CA ASN A 149 -5.98 -11.82 3.80
C ASN A 149 -7.12 -10.79 3.89
N TYR A 150 -8.05 -10.94 4.84
CA TYR A 150 -9.10 -9.94 5.10
C TYR A 150 -8.60 -8.75 5.92
N PHE A 151 -7.50 -8.90 6.65
CA PHE A 151 -6.86 -7.82 7.42
C PHE A 151 -5.75 -7.14 6.65
N SER A 152 -5.07 -7.82 5.74
CA SER A 152 -3.89 -7.30 5.04
C SER A 152 -4.20 -6.80 3.63
N GLY A 153 -3.56 -5.68 3.26
CA GLY A 153 -3.64 -5.09 1.91
C GLY A 153 -2.63 -3.95 1.76
N ARG A 154 -2.35 -3.55 0.50
CA ARG A 154 -1.59 -2.31 0.24
C ARG A 154 -2.46 -1.09 0.56
N GLY A 155 -2.36 -0.59 1.73
CA GLY A 155 -3.18 0.51 2.25
C GLY A 155 -3.97 0.04 3.45
N THR A 156 -5.10 -0.61 3.26
CA THR A 156 -5.99 -1.12 4.30
C THR A 156 -6.57 -2.46 3.87
N GLY A 157 -6.71 -3.41 4.80
CA GLY A 157 -7.40 -4.67 4.55
C GLY A 157 -8.92 -4.49 4.45
N PHE A 158 -9.62 -5.53 4.02
CA PHE A 158 -11.09 -5.51 3.88
C PHE A 158 -11.79 -5.09 5.18
N VAL A 159 -11.33 -5.57 6.33
CA VAL A 159 -11.95 -5.28 7.63
C VAL A 159 -11.92 -3.78 7.94
N SER A 160 -10.73 -3.15 7.91
CA SER A 160 -10.64 -1.71 8.18
C SER A 160 -11.32 -0.86 7.12
N THR A 161 -11.29 -1.28 5.86
CA THR A 161 -11.97 -0.58 4.77
C THR A 161 -13.51 -0.68 4.89
N ALA A 162 -14.03 -1.85 5.27
CA ALA A 162 -15.46 -2.02 5.53
C ALA A 162 -15.93 -1.15 6.70
N LEU A 163 -15.16 -1.14 7.79
CA LEU A 163 -15.43 -0.27 8.94
C LEU A 163 -15.37 1.21 8.55
N PHE A 164 -14.38 1.62 7.78
CA PHE A 164 -14.31 2.99 7.25
C PHE A 164 -15.54 3.34 6.41
N GLY A 165 -15.92 2.48 5.46
CA GLY A 165 -17.10 2.70 4.64
C GLY A 165 -18.40 2.81 5.46
N MET A 166 -18.57 1.93 6.47
CA MET A 166 -19.71 1.98 7.39
C MET A 166 -19.76 3.30 8.18
N LEU A 167 -18.60 3.75 8.69
CA LEU A 167 -18.50 5.01 9.43
C LEU A 167 -18.81 6.21 8.52
N VAL A 168 -18.27 6.23 7.30
CA VAL A 168 -18.53 7.28 6.31
C VAL A 168 -20.03 7.36 6.01
N VAL A 169 -20.68 6.23 5.73
CA VAL A 169 -22.13 6.19 5.48
C VAL A 169 -22.91 6.60 6.73
N GLY A 170 -22.56 6.04 7.90
CA GLY A 170 -23.25 6.32 9.16
C GLY A 170 -23.21 7.80 9.55
N PHE A 171 -22.02 8.43 9.46
CA PHE A 171 -21.88 9.86 9.75
C PHE A 171 -22.50 10.74 8.66
N GLY A 172 -22.32 10.41 7.38
CA GLY A 172 -22.87 11.18 6.27
C GLY A 172 -24.42 11.19 6.22
N CYS A 173 -25.05 10.13 6.76
CA CYS A 173 -26.51 10.04 6.89
C CYS A 173 -27.03 10.51 8.27
N SER A 174 -26.16 10.86 9.20
CA SER A 174 -26.54 11.31 10.54
C SER A 174 -26.73 12.83 10.60
N PRO A 175 -27.46 13.33 11.61
CA PRO A 175 -27.59 14.77 11.84
C PRO A 175 -26.26 15.47 12.19
N VAL A 176 -25.25 14.70 12.61
CA VAL A 176 -23.91 15.23 12.93
C VAL A 176 -23.14 15.57 11.66
N GLY A 177 -23.43 14.86 10.55
CA GLY A 177 -22.81 15.11 9.26
C GLY A 177 -21.32 14.74 9.16
N LEU A 178 -20.82 14.76 7.93
CA LEU A 178 -19.38 14.79 7.62
C LEU A 178 -19.10 16.22 7.15
N ASP A 179 -18.75 17.11 8.08
CA ASP A 179 -18.70 18.55 7.79
C ASP A 179 -17.31 19.02 7.36
N ASP A 180 -16.26 18.27 7.72
CA ASP A 180 -14.88 18.66 7.45
C ASP A 180 -13.94 17.44 7.21
N ALA A 181 -12.73 17.73 6.75
CA ALA A 181 -11.67 16.74 6.53
C ALA A 181 -11.29 15.96 7.82
N ARG A 182 -11.48 16.58 8.99
CA ARG A 182 -11.15 15.99 10.31
C ARG A 182 -12.10 14.86 10.64
N SER A 183 -13.40 15.03 10.38
CA SER A 183 -14.42 13.99 10.60
C SER A 183 -14.10 12.75 9.78
N LEU A 184 -13.69 12.93 8.52
CA LEU A 184 -13.30 11.82 7.65
C LEU A 184 -11.99 11.17 8.11
N LEU A 185 -11.01 11.96 8.55
CA LEU A 185 -9.75 11.46 9.11
C LEU A 185 -9.99 10.70 10.42
N LEU A 186 -10.95 11.14 11.24
CA LEU A 186 -11.37 10.44 12.45
C LEU A 186 -12.04 9.10 12.11
N CYS A 187 -12.93 9.04 11.11
CA CYS A 187 -13.50 7.80 10.62
C CYS A 187 -12.40 6.82 10.18
N TYR A 188 -11.40 7.32 9.47
CA TYR A 188 -10.23 6.52 9.08
C TYR A 188 -9.47 6.01 10.31
N ALA A 189 -9.14 6.88 11.27
CA ALA A 189 -8.43 6.51 12.49
C ALA A 189 -9.18 5.44 13.30
N VAL A 190 -10.47 5.65 13.55
CA VAL A 190 -11.33 4.71 14.27
C VAL A 190 -11.41 3.36 13.56
N SER A 191 -11.49 3.34 12.23
CA SER A 191 -11.51 2.10 11.46
C SER A 191 -10.20 1.29 11.59
N GLN A 192 -9.04 1.95 11.66
CA GLN A 192 -7.76 1.28 11.88
C GLN A 192 -7.68 0.69 13.29
N TRP A 193 -8.07 1.44 14.32
CA TRP A 193 -8.09 0.97 15.69
C TRP A 193 -9.07 -0.18 15.91
N ALA A 194 -10.29 -0.05 15.40
CA ALA A 194 -11.29 -1.12 15.49
C ALA A 194 -10.78 -2.40 14.78
N GLY A 195 -10.18 -2.26 13.61
CA GLY A 195 -9.55 -3.39 12.91
C GLY A 195 -8.39 -4.02 13.71
N ALA A 196 -7.55 -3.21 14.35
CA ALA A 196 -6.48 -3.69 15.21
C ALA A 196 -7.02 -4.44 16.44
N ILE A 197 -8.05 -3.92 17.09
CA ILE A 197 -8.71 -4.56 18.24
C ILE A 197 -9.34 -5.88 17.83
N ILE A 198 -10.10 -5.93 16.73
CA ILE A 198 -10.67 -7.17 16.20
C ILE A 198 -9.57 -8.18 15.92
N GLY A 199 -8.49 -7.77 15.28
CA GLY A 199 -7.34 -8.63 15.00
C GLY A 199 -6.69 -9.17 16.27
N LEU A 200 -6.55 -8.34 17.31
CA LEU A 200 -6.00 -8.75 18.62
C LEU A 200 -6.92 -9.75 19.34
N VAL A 201 -8.24 -9.55 19.29
CA VAL A 201 -9.23 -10.50 19.85
C VAL A 201 -9.11 -11.85 19.15
N LEU A 202 -8.96 -11.88 17.83
CA LEU A 202 -8.77 -13.12 17.07
C LEU A 202 -7.42 -13.80 17.34
N LEU A 203 -6.41 -13.04 17.72
CA LEU A 203 -5.08 -13.55 18.09
C LEU A 203 -5.05 -14.11 19.53
N ALA A 204 -5.92 -13.62 20.40
CA ALA A 204 -5.90 -13.92 21.84
C ALA A 204 -5.89 -15.43 22.19
N PRO A 205 -6.63 -16.33 21.52
CA PRO A 205 -6.57 -17.77 21.83
C PRO A 205 -5.17 -18.36 21.62
N VAL A 206 -4.47 -17.93 20.54
CA VAL A 206 -3.12 -18.43 20.23
C VAL A 206 -2.07 -17.88 21.21
N LEU A 207 -2.29 -16.68 21.73
CA LEU A 207 -1.42 -16.09 22.74
C LEU A 207 -1.54 -16.80 24.10
N ARG A 208 -2.73 -17.35 24.41
CA ARG A 208 -2.99 -18.10 25.67
C ARG A 208 -2.40 -19.51 25.63
N GLU A 209 -2.42 -20.15 24.47
CA GLU A 209 -1.94 -21.50 24.27
C GLU A 209 -0.85 -21.53 23.19
N PRO A 210 0.36 -21.02 23.49
CA PRO A 210 1.44 -20.97 22.51
C PRO A 210 1.88 -22.39 22.17
N LYS A 211 2.00 -22.69 20.87
CA LYS A 211 2.58 -23.96 20.43
C LYS A 211 4.04 -24.04 20.89
N PRO A 212 4.49 -25.21 21.36
CA PRO A 212 5.88 -25.40 21.72
C PRO A 212 6.79 -25.09 20.51
N VAL A 213 7.84 -24.34 20.76
CA VAL A 213 8.88 -24.00 19.77
C VAL A 213 10.07 -24.92 20.02
N ASP A 214 10.55 -25.58 18.97
CA ASP A 214 11.73 -26.43 19.05
C ASP A 214 12.98 -25.57 19.22
N GLY A 215 13.62 -25.64 20.41
CA GLY A 215 14.88 -24.96 20.68
C GLY A 215 14.78 -23.74 21.61
N PRO A 216 15.91 -23.05 21.87
CA PRO A 216 15.95 -21.89 22.75
C PRO A 216 15.16 -20.72 22.17
N THR A 217 14.18 -20.25 22.92
CA THR A 217 13.35 -19.10 22.56
C THR A 217 14.08 -17.79 22.84
N LEU A 218 13.94 -16.84 21.93
CA LEU A 218 14.47 -15.47 22.13
C LEU A 218 13.71 -14.77 23.26
N SER A 219 14.45 -14.05 24.09
CA SER A 219 13.87 -13.09 25.04
C SER A 219 13.21 -11.91 24.32
N CYS A 220 12.40 -11.12 25.04
CA CYS A 220 11.82 -9.89 24.46
C CYS A 220 12.88 -8.90 23.98
N ALA A 221 14.00 -8.76 24.70
CA ALA A 221 15.08 -7.85 24.33
C ALA A 221 15.79 -8.32 23.04
N GLU A 222 16.12 -9.60 22.95
CA GLU A 222 16.73 -10.18 21.74
C GLU A 222 15.77 -10.10 20.54
N THR A 223 14.48 -10.33 20.76
CA THR A 223 13.45 -10.18 19.72
C THR A 223 13.33 -8.74 19.25
N CYS A 224 13.34 -7.76 20.16
CA CYS A 224 13.38 -6.34 19.80
C CYS A 224 14.62 -6.00 18.95
N ALA A 225 15.80 -6.43 19.36
CA ALA A 225 17.04 -6.19 18.62
C ALA A 225 16.98 -6.80 17.21
N ALA A 226 16.54 -8.05 17.11
CA ALA A 226 16.41 -8.74 15.82
C ALA A 226 15.35 -8.09 14.90
N LEU A 227 14.21 -7.67 15.43
CA LEU A 227 13.18 -6.94 14.68
C LEU A 227 13.70 -5.58 14.20
N TRP A 228 14.42 -4.86 15.05
CA TRP A 228 15.02 -3.57 14.72
C TRP A 228 16.04 -3.67 13.59
N GLU A 229 16.98 -4.60 13.69
CA GLU A 229 18.02 -4.78 12.70
C GLU A 229 17.45 -5.18 11.32
N ARG A 230 16.53 -6.14 11.29
CA ARG A 230 15.90 -6.59 10.05
C ARG A 230 14.95 -5.55 9.49
N GLY A 231 14.20 -4.87 10.37
CA GLY A 231 13.28 -3.82 9.99
C GLY A 231 13.94 -2.66 9.25
N ARG A 232 15.21 -2.36 9.56
CA ARG A 232 15.96 -1.26 8.95
C ARG A 232 16.08 -1.37 7.41
N SER A 233 16.37 -2.55 6.89
CA SER A 233 16.45 -2.75 5.42
C SER A 233 15.06 -2.71 4.78
N ILE A 234 14.08 -3.27 5.45
CA ILE A 234 12.69 -3.34 4.99
C ILE A 234 12.06 -1.94 4.93
N VAL A 235 12.20 -1.14 6.00
CA VAL A 235 11.62 0.21 6.05
C VAL A 235 12.22 1.13 5.01
N SER A 236 13.50 0.98 4.69
CA SER A 236 14.16 1.79 3.64
C SER A 236 13.51 1.57 2.28
N THR A 237 13.30 0.31 1.88
CA THR A 237 12.67 -0.04 0.61
C THR A 237 11.18 0.35 0.59
N GLN A 238 10.47 0.10 1.69
CA GLN A 238 9.05 0.45 1.80
C GLN A 238 8.82 1.96 1.86
N GLY A 239 9.66 2.69 2.58
CA GLY A 239 9.63 4.14 2.64
C GLY A 239 9.81 4.77 1.26
N LEU A 240 10.72 4.21 0.46
CA LEU A 240 10.96 4.68 -0.90
C LEU A 240 9.78 4.36 -1.84
N GLN A 241 9.20 3.17 -1.74
CA GLN A 241 7.98 2.80 -2.50
C GLN A 241 6.80 3.70 -2.12
N LEU A 242 6.69 4.03 -0.83
CA LEU A 242 5.68 4.94 -0.33
C LEU A 242 5.90 6.37 -0.83
N ALA A 243 7.13 6.86 -0.77
CA ALA A 243 7.49 8.18 -1.27
C ALA A 243 7.13 8.28 -2.76
N MET A 244 7.58 7.34 -3.58
CA MET A 244 7.21 7.28 -5.00
C MET A 244 5.69 7.25 -5.22
N GLY A 245 4.95 6.60 -4.30
CA GLY A 245 3.50 6.51 -4.35
C GLY A 245 2.76 7.78 -3.91
N ASN A 246 3.41 8.77 -3.27
CA ASN A 246 2.74 9.93 -2.67
C ASN A 246 3.44 11.27 -2.91
N ILE A 247 4.63 11.30 -3.49
CA ILE A 247 5.37 12.55 -3.81
C ILE A 247 4.50 13.53 -4.58
N ASP A 248 3.76 13.06 -5.56
CA ASP A 248 2.83 13.85 -6.37
C ASP A 248 1.71 14.49 -5.53
N ILE A 249 1.12 13.76 -4.56
CA ILE A 249 0.10 14.30 -3.65
C ILE A 249 0.72 15.35 -2.73
N TRP A 250 1.91 15.09 -2.17
CA TRP A 250 2.55 16.04 -1.26
C TRP A 250 2.94 17.33 -1.97
N ILE A 251 3.52 17.22 -3.17
CA ILE A 251 3.94 18.40 -3.94
C ILE A 251 2.70 19.13 -4.52
N LEU A 252 1.68 18.40 -4.98
CA LEU A 252 0.43 19.00 -5.42
C LEU A 252 -0.26 19.74 -4.26
N GLY A 253 -0.27 19.14 -3.06
CA GLY A 253 -0.82 19.78 -1.87
C GLY A 253 -0.06 21.02 -1.41
N ALA A 254 1.24 21.12 -1.72
CA ALA A 254 2.07 22.29 -1.40
C ALA A 254 1.97 23.40 -2.45
N LEU A 255 1.73 23.09 -3.72
CA LEU A 255 1.82 24.01 -4.84
C LEU A 255 0.48 24.37 -5.50
N ALA A 256 -0.58 23.59 -5.24
CA ALA A 256 -1.88 23.73 -5.87
C ALA A 256 -3.01 23.87 -4.83
N SER A 257 -4.25 23.99 -5.31
CA SER A 257 -5.41 24.11 -4.43
C SER A 257 -5.83 22.77 -3.83
N PRO A 258 -6.42 22.73 -2.62
CA PRO A 258 -7.01 21.52 -2.07
C PRO A 258 -8.07 20.88 -3.00
N VAL A 259 -8.76 21.68 -3.81
CA VAL A 259 -9.72 21.20 -4.82
C VAL A 259 -9.03 20.30 -5.84
N SER A 260 -7.90 20.76 -6.40
CA SER A 260 -7.11 19.98 -7.36
C SER A 260 -6.63 18.67 -6.74
N VAL A 261 -6.17 18.71 -5.47
CA VAL A 261 -5.75 17.52 -4.74
C VAL A 261 -6.90 16.55 -4.54
N GLY A 262 -8.10 17.03 -4.21
CA GLY A 262 -9.27 16.18 -3.99
C GLY A 262 -9.70 15.43 -5.25
N ILE A 263 -9.83 16.14 -6.37
CA ILE A 263 -10.21 15.56 -7.66
C ILE A 263 -9.14 14.57 -8.13
N TYR A 264 -7.87 14.96 -8.07
CA TYR A 264 -6.72 14.12 -8.42
C TYR A 264 -6.60 12.89 -7.51
N GLY A 265 -6.72 13.08 -6.20
CA GLY A 265 -6.62 12.01 -5.20
C GLY A 265 -7.66 10.91 -5.40
N LEU A 266 -8.90 11.28 -5.75
CA LEU A 266 -9.94 10.31 -6.10
C LEU A 266 -9.56 9.52 -7.36
N ALA A 267 -9.14 10.20 -8.43
CA ALA A 267 -8.69 9.58 -9.67
C ALA A 267 -7.53 8.59 -9.44
N LYS A 268 -6.55 9.00 -8.64
CA LYS A 268 -5.38 8.19 -8.32
C LYS A 268 -5.72 6.92 -7.55
N ARG A 269 -6.70 6.98 -6.63
CA ARG A 269 -7.17 5.78 -5.93
C ARG A 269 -7.69 4.75 -6.90
N PHE A 270 -8.57 5.14 -7.82
CA PHE A 270 -9.08 4.24 -8.85
C PHE A 270 -7.97 3.73 -9.78
N ALA A 271 -7.04 4.59 -10.18
CA ALA A 271 -5.92 4.20 -11.05
C ALA A 271 -4.98 3.19 -10.37
N ASN A 272 -4.77 3.28 -9.05
CA ASN A 272 -3.97 2.33 -8.30
C ASN A 272 -4.60 0.93 -8.22
N TRP A 273 -5.92 0.81 -8.42
CA TRP A 273 -6.57 -0.51 -8.44
C TRP A 273 -6.33 -1.27 -9.72
N LEU A 274 -6.05 -0.58 -10.82
CA LEU A 274 -5.76 -1.20 -12.11
C LEU A 274 -4.57 -2.16 -12.06
N VAL A 275 -3.63 -1.94 -11.13
CA VAL A 275 -2.43 -2.78 -10.97
C VAL A 275 -2.58 -3.90 -9.94
N VAL A 276 -3.71 -3.98 -9.23
CA VAL A 276 -3.94 -5.01 -8.20
C VAL A 276 -3.90 -6.44 -8.78
N PRO A 277 -4.52 -6.74 -9.94
CA PRO A 277 -4.44 -8.07 -10.53
C PRO A 277 -3.00 -8.50 -10.84
N ALA A 278 -2.18 -7.60 -11.40
CA ALA A 278 -0.76 -7.89 -11.65
C ALA A 278 0.04 -8.11 -10.36
N GLY A 279 -0.33 -7.43 -9.27
CA GLY A 279 0.24 -7.67 -7.94
C GLY A 279 -0.05 -9.08 -7.43
N LEU A 280 -1.28 -9.58 -7.62
CA LEU A 280 -1.66 -10.94 -7.25
C LEU A 280 -0.90 -12.00 -8.08
N ILE A 281 -0.72 -11.75 -9.37
CA ILE A 281 0.05 -12.62 -10.26
C ILE A 281 1.50 -12.70 -9.78
N GLY A 282 2.14 -11.56 -9.46
CA GLY A 282 3.49 -11.52 -8.92
C GLY A 282 3.64 -12.31 -7.61
N MET A 283 2.64 -12.24 -6.72
CA MET A 283 2.64 -13.01 -5.46
C MET A 283 2.44 -14.52 -5.69
N SER A 284 1.60 -14.92 -6.63
CA SER A 284 1.34 -16.35 -6.91
C SER A 284 2.55 -17.03 -7.56
N GLY A 285 3.25 -16.33 -8.46
CA GLY A 285 4.44 -16.84 -9.12
C GLY A 285 5.72 -16.85 -8.26
N LEU A 286 5.69 -16.14 -7.11
CA LEU A 286 6.87 -15.92 -6.27
C LEU A 286 7.58 -17.22 -5.87
N ARG A 287 6.84 -18.20 -5.35
CA ARG A 287 7.42 -19.46 -4.82
C ARG A 287 8.09 -20.28 -5.91
N GLN A 288 7.49 -20.32 -7.10
CA GLN A 288 8.02 -21.09 -8.21
C GLN A 288 9.30 -20.43 -8.76
N ALA A 289 9.25 -19.14 -9.08
CA ALA A 289 10.40 -18.42 -9.62
C ALA A 289 11.62 -18.44 -8.69
N VAL A 290 11.39 -18.18 -7.38
CA VAL A 290 12.45 -18.20 -6.37
C VAL A 290 12.92 -19.62 -6.14
N GLY A 291 12.04 -20.63 -6.12
CA GLY A 291 12.41 -22.04 -5.96
C GLY A 291 13.27 -22.57 -7.10
N GLU A 292 12.98 -22.19 -8.35
CA GLU A 292 13.81 -22.53 -9.51
C GLU A 292 15.18 -21.84 -9.43
N TYR A 293 15.20 -20.54 -9.11
CA TYR A 293 16.44 -19.78 -8.96
C TYR A 293 17.36 -20.32 -7.84
N LEU A 294 16.81 -20.63 -6.65
CA LEU A 294 17.61 -21.16 -5.53
C LEU A 294 18.19 -22.55 -5.78
N ARG A 295 17.65 -23.31 -6.73
CA ARG A 295 18.23 -24.57 -7.20
C ARG A 295 19.38 -24.39 -8.20
N GLY A 296 19.76 -23.15 -8.48
CA GLY A 296 20.79 -22.82 -9.46
C GLY A 296 20.30 -22.92 -10.93
N GLU A 297 18.99 -23.04 -11.13
CA GLU A 297 18.36 -23.11 -12.44
C GLU A 297 17.95 -21.70 -12.87
N ARG A 298 18.03 -21.42 -14.17
CA ARG A 298 17.32 -20.26 -14.72
C ARG A 298 15.82 -20.52 -14.64
N VAL A 299 15.05 -19.47 -14.41
CA VAL A 299 13.59 -19.56 -14.42
C VAL A 299 13.10 -20.24 -15.73
N SER A 300 12.28 -21.27 -15.58
CA SER A 300 11.87 -22.10 -16.72
C SER A 300 11.07 -21.28 -17.74
N ARG A 301 11.28 -21.62 -19.03
CA ARG A 301 10.53 -20.97 -20.11
C ARG A 301 9.01 -21.20 -20.01
N ALA A 302 8.61 -22.32 -19.42
CA ALA A 302 7.20 -22.62 -19.16
C ALA A 302 6.60 -21.60 -18.18
N PHE A 303 7.26 -21.39 -17.03
CA PHE A 303 6.86 -20.39 -16.05
C PHE A 303 6.89 -18.97 -16.64
N GLU A 304 7.95 -18.60 -17.36
CA GLU A 304 8.05 -17.28 -18.01
C GLU A 304 6.87 -17.00 -18.94
N ASN A 305 6.48 -18.00 -19.77
CA ASN A 305 5.35 -17.86 -20.68
C ASN A 305 4.01 -17.75 -19.94
N GLU A 306 3.80 -18.54 -18.88
CA GLU A 306 2.62 -18.48 -18.04
C GLU A 306 2.51 -17.13 -17.32
N PHE A 307 3.61 -16.68 -16.69
CA PHE A 307 3.67 -15.40 -16.01
C PHE A 307 3.39 -14.22 -16.95
N ARG A 308 4.01 -14.23 -18.14
CA ARG A 308 3.77 -13.21 -19.17
C ARG A 308 2.34 -13.27 -19.70
N SER A 309 1.76 -14.45 -19.88
CA SER A 309 0.35 -14.59 -20.29
C SER A 309 -0.58 -13.97 -19.27
N ALA A 310 -0.36 -14.22 -17.97
CA ALA A 310 -1.14 -13.64 -16.89
C ALA A 310 -1.00 -12.10 -16.83
N ILE A 311 0.23 -11.56 -16.99
CA ILE A 311 0.46 -10.12 -17.09
C ILE A 311 -0.25 -9.52 -18.31
N ARG A 312 -0.24 -10.23 -19.46
CA ARG A 312 -0.96 -9.80 -20.67
C ARG A 312 -2.46 -9.72 -20.45
N VAL A 313 -3.07 -10.69 -19.79
CA VAL A 313 -4.49 -10.66 -19.42
C VAL A 313 -4.81 -9.47 -18.54
N SER A 314 -3.97 -9.21 -17.51
CA SER A 314 -4.10 -8.05 -16.65
C SER A 314 -3.98 -6.73 -17.42
N TRP A 315 -3.06 -6.66 -18.38
CA TRP A 315 -2.85 -5.50 -19.24
C TRP A 315 -4.08 -5.21 -20.12
N TYR A 316 -4.63 -6.23 -20.81
CA TYR A 316 -5.83 -6.06 -21.62
C TYR A 316 -7.04 -5.68 -20.78
N GLY A 317 -7.21 -6.28 -19.59
CA GLY A 317 -8.27 -5.90 -18.66
C GLY A 317 -8.16 -4.43 -18.23
N THR A 318 -6.95 -3.98 -17.91
CA THR A 318 -6.68 -2.57 -17.58
C THR A 318 -6.96 -1.66 -18.77
N ALA A 319 -6.51 -2.04 -19.99
CA ALA A 319 -6.76 -1.25 -21.20
C ALA A 319 -8.26 -1.12 -21.48
N ALA A 320 -9.02 -2.19 -21.33
CA ALA A 320 -10.48 -2.17 -21.51
C ALA A 320 -11.16 -1.22 -20.51
N ILE A 321 -10.76 -1.23 -19.22
CA ILE A 321 -11.29 -0.33 -18.20
C ILE A 321 -10.97 1.13 -18.52
N VAL A 322 -9.72 1.43 -18.88
CA VAL A 322 -9.28 2.79 -19.23
C VAL A 322 -10.02 3.29 -20.48
N ALA A 323 -10.14 2.45 -21.53
CA ALA A 323 -10.87 2.78 -22.74
C ALA A 323 -12.37 3.01 -22.45
N ALA A 324 -12.99 2.14 -21.66
CA ALA A 324 -14.39 2.32 -21.23
C ALA A 324 -14.56 3.64 -20.47
N ALA A 325 -13.66 3.96 -19.53
CA ALA A 325 -13.72 5.23 -18.80
C ALA A 325 -13.50 6.44 -19.72
N ALA A 326 -12.76 6.31 -20.81
CA ALA A 326 -12.56 7.39 -21.77
C ALA A 326 -13.82 7.66 -22.63
N VAL A 327 -14.60 6.64 -22.95
CA VAL A 327 -15.70 6.72 -23.93
C VAL A 327 -17.07 6.78 -23.25
N VAL A 328 -17.32 5.94 -22.24
CA VAL A 328 -18.63 5.80 -21.59
C VAL A 328 -18.92 7.02 -20.71
N PRO A 329 -20.07 7.71 -20.88
CA PRO A 329 -20.47 8.75 -19.95
C PRO A 329 -20.67 8.17 -18.55
N LEU A 330 -19.89 8.67 -17.59
CA LEU A 330 -19.98 8.23 -16.19
C LEU A 330 -20.97 9.13 -15.41
N SER A 331 -22.18 9.30 -15.95
CA SER A 331 -23.24 10.08 -15.30
C SER A 331 -23.59 9.58 -13.90
N TRP A 332 -23.47 8.27 -13.67
CA TRP A 332 -23.63 7.67 -12.36
C TRP A 332 -22.57 8.19 -11.36
N LEU A 333 -21.34 8.48 -11.81
CA LEU A 333 -20.28 9.01 -10.96
C LEU A 333 -20.58 10.44 -10.54
N ALA A 334 -21.11 11.26 -11.47
CA ALA A 334 -21.61 12.59 -11.15
C ALA A 334 -22.82 12.52 -10.21
N TRP A 335 -23.75 11.58 -10.44
CA TRP A 335 -24.87 11.34 -9.55
C TRP A 335 -24.44 10.89 -8.15
N ALA A 336 -23.49 9.97 -8.03
CA ALA A 336 -23.03 9.43 -6.76
C ALA A 336 -22.11 10.38 -6.00
N GLY A 337 -21.16 11.03 -6.68
CA GLY A 337 -20.06 11.81 -6.08
C GLY A 337 -20.04 13.30 -6.44
N GLY A 338 -21.06 13.80 -7.17
CA GLY A 338 -21.13 15.18 -7.62
C GLY A 338 -20.17 15.50 -8.78
N GLU A 339 -20.07 16.77 -9.13
CA GLU A 339 -19.27 17.28 -10.26
C GLU A 339 -17.76 16.98 -10.08
N ALA A 340 -17.25 17.10 -8.86
CA ALA A 340 -15.85 16.80 -8.55
C ALA A 340 -15.46 15.35 -8.87
N ALA A 341 -16.35 14.38 -8.59
CA ALA A 341 -16.12 12.99 -8.94
C ALA A 341 -16.17 12.79 -10.47
N ALA A 342 -17.02 13.50 -11.19
CA ALA A 342 -17.05 13.48 -12.64
C ALA A 342 -15.77 14.05 -13.26
N GLN A 343 -15.24 15.16 -12.72
CA GLN A 343 -13.99 15.77 -13.16
C GLN A 343 -12.76 14.85 -12.94
N SER A 344 -12.80 13.99 -11.92
CA SER A 344 -11.71 13.04 -11.65
C SER A 344 -11.48 12.03 -12.78
N ARG A 345 -12.47 11.83 -13.67
CA ARG A 345 -12.40 10.93 -14.82
C ARG A 345 -11.21 11.21 -15.74
N ALA A 346 -10.97 12.46 -16.07
CA ALA A 346 -9.89 12.84 -16.99
C ALA A 346 -8.51 12.46 -16.41
N TYR A 347 -8.29 12.73 -15.13
CA TYR A 347 -7.07 12.32 -14.42
C TYR A 347 -6.99 10.80 -14.28
N PHE A 348 -8.11 10.11 -14.06
CA PHE A 348 -8.13 8.64 -14.03
C PHE A 348 -7.67 8.04 -15.36
N VAL A 349 -8.12 8.56 -16.50
CA VAL A 349 -7.69 8.09 -17.82
C VAL A 349 -6.20 8.33 -18.01
N ALA A 350 -5.69 9.51 -17.67
CA ALA A 350 -4.27 9.83 -17.79
C ALA A 350 -3.39 8.93 -16.91
N LEU A 351 -3.76 8.76 -15.64
CA LEU A 351 -3.06 7.86 -14.72
C LEU A 351 -3.18 6.40 -15.18
N GLY A 352 -4.33 6.00 -15.71
CA GLY A 352 -4.57 4.68 -16.27
C GLY A 352 -3.66 4.36 -17.46
N LEU A 353 -3.41 5.32 -18.35
CA LEU A 353 -2.42 5.20 -19.41
C LEU A 353 -1.01 5.02 -18.85
N GLY A 354 -0.65 5.77 -17.82
CA GLY A 354 0.61 5.58 -17.10
C GLY A 354 0.74 4.18 -16.49
N GLN A 355 -0.34 3.66 -15.89
CA GLN A 355 -0.36 2.30 -15.34
C GLN A 355 -0.29 1.21 -16.43
N LEU A 356 -0.89 1.43 -17.60
CA LEU A 356 -0.75 0.52 -18.74
C LEU A 356 0.71 0.42 -19.21
N LEU A 357 1.39 1.55 -19.35
CA LEU A 357 2.81 1.56 -19.71
C LEU A 357 3.66 0.87 -18.64
N ARG A 358 3.40 1.15 -17.37
CA ARG A 358 4.06 0.46 -16.26
C ARG A 358 3.85 -1.05 -16.30
N LEU A 359 2.62 -1.52 -16.48
CA LEU A 359 2.29 -2.94 -16.54
C LEU A 359 2.94 -3.66 -17.71
N ALA A 360 3.19 -2.96 -18.81
CA ALA A 360 3.86 -3.50 -19.99
C ALA A 360 5.29 -3.97 -19.69
N PHE A 361 5.96 -3.42 -18.69
CA PHE A 361 7.26 -3.86 -18.19
C PHE A 361 7.19 -5.01 -17.18
N GLY A 362 6.01 -5.51 -16.88
CA GLY A 362 5.78 -6.60 -15.92
C GLY A 362 5.77 -6.11 -14.46
N ASN A 363 5.65 -7.07 -13.54
CA ASN A 363 5.59 -6.80 -12.09
C ASN A 363 6.51 -7.74 -11.30
N GLY A 364 7.79 -7.78 -11.69
CA GLY A 364 8.80 -8.69 -11.14
C GLY A 364 9.46 -8.23 -9.82
N GLY A 365 9.17 -7.04 -9.29
CA GLY A 365 9.87 -6.47 -8.14
C GLY A 365 9.81 -7.32 -6.87
N LEU A 366 8.68 -7.99 -6.62
CA LEU A 366 8.51 -8.90 -5.49
C LEU A 366 9.39 -10.17 -5.65
N ILE A 367 9.45 -10.71 -6.87
CA ILE A 367 10.26 -11.88 -7.20
C ILE A 367 11.75 -11.53 -7.04
N LEU A 368 12.15 -10.36 -7.54
CA LEU A 368 13.53 -9.86 -7.43
C LEU A 368 13.97 -9.71 -5.98
N THR A 369 13.11 -9.10 -5.13
CA THR A 369 13.38 -8.95 -3.69
C THR A 369 13.47 -10.31 -2.99
N ALA A 370 12.56 -11.22 -3.25
CA ALA A 370 12.54 -12.53 -2.60
C ALA A 370 13.67 -13.45 -3.07
N ALA A 371 14.25 -13.20 -4.24
CA ALA A 371 15.45 -13.87 -4.73
C ALA A 371 16.76 -13.29 -4.15
N GLY A 372 16.69 -12.29 -3.25
CA GLY A 372 17.85 -11.69 -2.59
C GLY A 372 18.46 -10.49 -3.32
N PHE A 373 17.79 -9.97 -4.36
CA PHE A 373 18.25 -8.79 -5.11
C PHE A 373 17.52 -7.51 -4.65
N GLU A 374 17.46 -7.31 -3.34
CA GLU A 374 16.80 -6.15 -2.73
C GLU A 374 17.45 -4.83 -3.16
N ALA A 375 18.77 -4.81 -3.32
CA ALA A 375 19.52 -3.62 -3.70
C ALA A 375 19.15 -3.13 -5.11
N GLU A 376 18.94 -4.02 -6.07
CA GLU A 376 18.50 -3.68 -7.42
C GLU A 376 17.09 -3.11 -7.40
N ASN A 377 16.20 -3.72 -6.62
CA ASN A 377 14.83 -3.24 -6.44
C ASN A 377 14.81 -1.85 -5.79
N PHE A 378 15.62 -1.65 -4.73
CA PHE A 378 15.79 -0.35 -4.08
C PHE A 378 16.29 0.72 -5.05
N ARG A 379 17.34 0.43 -5.85
CA ARG A 379 17.87 1.38 -6.84
C ARG A 379 16.84 1.76 -7.90
N ALA A 380 16.04 0.80 -8.35
CA ALA A 380 14.97 1.06 -9.32
C ALA A 380 13.92 2.03 -8.76
N PHE A 381 13.47 1.79 -7.52
CA PHE A 381 12.51 2.67 -6.86
C PHE A 381 13.12 4.04 -6.50
N LEU A 382 14.40 4.09 -6.14
CA LEU A 382 15.12 5.35 -5.90
C LEU A 382 15.15 6.21 -7.17
N CYS A 383 15.52 5.63 -8.30
CA CYS A 383 15.52 6.31 -9.57
C CYS A 383 14.11 6.83 -9.93
N GLY A 384 13.09 5.99 -9.82
CA GLY A 384 11.70 6.40 -10.06
C GLY A 384 11.23 7.53 -9.13
N SER A 385 11.58 7.46 -7.84
CA SER A 385 11.25 8.50 -6.86
C SER A 385 11.94 9.81 -7.16
N LEU A 386 13.22 9.79 -7.56
CA LEU A 386 13.97 10.99 -7.95
C LEU A 386 13.39 11.64 -9.21
N ILE A 387 13.00 10.83 -10.21
CA ILE A 387 12.31 11.34 -11.40
C ILE A 387 11.00 12.01 -11.02
N ALA A 388 10.16 11.37 -10.18
CA ALA A 388 8.91 11.95 -9.72
C ALA A 388 9.14 13.24 -8.90
N LEU A 389 10.16 13.25 -8.03
CA LEU A 389 10.52 14.38 -7.17
C LEU A 389 10.98 15.60 -7.98
N VAL A 390 11.66 15.39 -9.09
CA VAL A 390 12.08 16.49 -10.00
C VAL A 390 10.94 16.90 -10.93
N ALA A 391 10.21 15.94 -11.50
CA ALA A 391 9.14 16.22 -12.45
C ALA A 391 7.93 16.92 -11.79
N ALA A 392 7.55 16.55 -10.56
CA ALA A 392 6.38 17.11 -9.91
C ALA A 392 6.49 18.64 -9.70
N PRO A 393 7.53 19.19 -9.04
CA PRO A 393 7.65 20.65 -8.88
C PRO A 393 7.88 21.39 -10.20
N SER A 394 8.41 20.72 -11.22
CA SER A 394 8.63 21.31 -12.54
C SER A 394 7.34 21.41 -13.36
N LEU A 395 6.41 20.46 -13.23
CA LEU A 395 5.21 20.37 -14.07
C LEU A 395 3.96 20.93 -13.39
N ILE A 396 3.80 20.74 -12.07
CA ILE A 396 2.60 21.15 -11.34
C ILE A 396 2.31 22.66 -11.47
N PRO A 397 3.29 23.58 -11.37
CA PRO A 397 3.02 25.01 -11.50
C PRO A 397 2.44 25.41 -12.87
N TRP A 398 2.68 24.62 -13.92
CA TRP A 398 2.24 24.92 -15.28
C TRP A 398 0.93 24.26 -15.65
N ILE A 399 0.71 23.04 -15.20
CA ILE A 399 -0.43 22.22 -15.63
C ILE A 399 -1.16 21.56 -14.47
N ASP A 400 -0.98 22.06 -13.23
CA ASP A 400 -1.68 21.65 -12.02
C ASP A 400 -1.67 20.12 -11.81
N ALA A 401 -2.80 19.50 -11.53
CA ALA A 401 -2.93 18.07 -11.29
C ALA A 401 -2.51 17.17 -12.47
N TRP A 402 -2.52 17.70 -13.72
CA TRP A 402 -1.94 17.00 -14.86
C TRP A 402 -0.42 16.80 -14.71
N GLY A 403 0.27 17.80 -14.13
CA GLY A 403 1.68 17.71 -13.79
C GLY A 403 1.95 16.63 -12.76
N ALA A 404 1.09 16.49 -11.76
CA ALA A 404 1.16 15.43 -10.77
C ALA A 404 0.95 14.05 -11.43
N ALA A 405 -0.03 13.91 -12.32
CA ALA A 405 -0.28 12.67 -13.06
C ALA A 405 0.90 12.25 -13.94
N ALA A 406 1.51 13.22 -14.63
CA ALA A 406 2.68 12.98 -15.46
C ALA A 406 3.90 12.57 -14.61
N ALA A 407 4.19 13.29 -13.53
CA ALA A 407 5.31 13.00 -12.63
C ALA A 407 5.19 11.60 -12.00
N PHE A 408 4.01 11.24 -11.49
CA PHE A 408 3.73 9.91 -10.96
C PHE A 408 3.93 8.82 -12.02
N SER A 409 3.39 9.03 -13.22
CA SER A 409 3.51 8.08 -14.33
C SER A 409 4.96 7.88 -14.75
N LEU A 410 5.72 8.97 -14.95
CA LEU A 410 7.14 8.90 -15.31
C LEU A 410 7.97 8.15 -14.26
N GLY A 411 7.77 8.46 -12.97
CA GLY A 411 8.48 7.78 -11.88
C GLY A 411 8.18 6.28 -11.83
N THR A 412 6.89 5.92 -11.92
CA THR A 412 6.48 4.50 -11.83
C THR A 412 6.88 3.70 -13.07
N ILE A 413 6.84 4.28 -14.27
CA ILE A 413 7.31 3.66 -15.51
C ILE A 413 8.82 3.41 -15.44
N ALA A 414 9.61 4.42 -15.05
CA ALA A 414 11.06 4.30 -14.92
C ALA A 414 11.46 3.21 -13.93
N ALA A 415 10.83 3.18 -12.75
CA ALA A 415 11.07 2.13 -11.77
C ALA A 415 10.75 0.73 -12.32
N SER A 416 9.62 0.57 -13.01
CA SER A 416 9.20 -0.71 -13.56
C SER A 416 10.10 -1.19 -14.70
N LEU A 417 10.58 -0.28 -15.53
CA LEU A 417 11.57 -0.56 -16.58
C LEU A 417 12.88 -1.11 -15.98
N LEU A 418 13.40 -0.44 -14.94
CA LEU A 418 14.62 -0.86 -14.26
C LEU A 418 14.45 -2.21 -13.54
N VAL A 419 13.31 -2.44 -12.90
CA VAL A 419 12.96 -3.72 -12.28
C VAL A 419 12.91 -4.83 -13.33
N SER A 420 12.24 -4.60 -14.47
CA SER A 420 12.16 -5.57 -15.57
C SER A 420 13.54 -5.95 -16.08
N ARG A 421 14.40 -4.95 -16.32
CA ARG A 421 15.79 -5.15 -16.73
C ARG A 421 16.60 -5.96 -15.70
N ALA A 422 16.42 -5.68 -14.41
CA ALA A 422 17.08 -6.41 -13.34
C ALA A 422 16.59 -7.87 -13.27
N CYS A 423 15.28 -8.13 -13.41
CA CYS A 423 14.72 -9.48 -13.47
C CYS A 423 15.31 -10.29 -14.63
N SER A 424 15.38 -9.70 -15.82
CA SER A 424 15.95 -10.36 -17.00
C SER A 424 17.44 -10.71 -16.78
N ARG A 425 18.23 -9.77 -16.25
CA ARG A 425 19.68 -9.97 -16.02
C ARG A 425 19.99 -10.93 -14.90
N ARG A 426 19.29 -10.85 -13.76
CA ARG A 426 19.62 -11.62 -12.54
C ARG A 426 18.93 -12.97 -12.49
N LEU A 427 17.69 -13.05 -12.93
CA LEU A 427 16.86 -14.25 -12.83
C LEU A 427 16.67 -14.96 -14.18
N GLY A 428 17.04 -14.32 -15.28
CA GLY A 428 16.68 -14.79 -16.62
C GLY A 428 15.16 -14.73 -16.90
N LEU A 429 14.42 -13.95 -16.09
CA LEU A 429 12.98 -13.79 -16.20
C LEU A 429 12.65 -12.56 -17.04
N ASP A 430 12.25 -12.77 -18.28
CA ASP A 430 11.81 -11.71 -19.19
C ASP A 430 10.29 -11.54 -19.08
N ALA A 431 9.89 -10.72 -18.09
CA ALA A 431 8.48 -10.53 -17.72
C ALA A 431 7.77 -9.43 -18.52
N ASP A 432 8.51 -8.64 -19.34
CA ASP A 432 7.92 -7.56 -20.13
C ASP A 432 7.15 -8.08 -21.36
N LEU A 433 6.13 -7.32 -21.77
CA LEU A 433 5.29 -7.68 -22.93
C LEU A 433 6.03 -7.51 -24.25
N PHE A 434 7.03 -6.64 -24.32
CA PHE A 434 7.76 -6.25 -25.52
C PHE A 434 9.03 -7.08 -25.76
N ARG A 435 9.41 -7.93 -24.81
CA ARG A 435 10.64 -8.74 -24.86
C ARG A 435 11.92 -7.92 -25.11
N LEU A 436 11.98 -6.73 -24.52
CA LEU A 436 13.06 -5.76 -24.76
C LEU A 436 14.46 -6.26 -24.43
N TRP A 437 14.56 -7.28 -23.58
CA TRP A 437 15.84 -7.73 -22.99
C TRP A 437 16.36 -9.05 -23.56
N ARG A 438 15.62 -9.68 -24.50
CA ARG A 438 16.04 -10.98 -25.10
C ARG A 438 17.28 -10.90 -25.99
N ALA A 439 17.62 -9.73 -26.45
CA ALA A 439 18.73 -9.52 -27.38
C ALA A 439 20.06 -9.11 -26.68
N ALA A 440 20.07 -9.05 -25.37
CA ALA A 440 21.25 -8.76 -24.54
C ALA A 440 21.63 -9.96 -23.67
#